data_8c0c2a5aebafd673ebaf14adbda1e2c1
#
_entry.id   8c0c2a5aebafd673ebaf14adbda1e2c1
#
_cell.length_a   1.000
_cell.length_b   1.000
_cell.length_c   1.000
_cell.angle_alpha   90.00
_cell.angle_beta   90.00
_cell.angle_gamma   90.00
#
_symmetry.space_group_name_H-M   'P 1'
#
loop_
_entity.id
_entity.type
_entity.pdbx_description
1 polymer ?
#
loop_
_entity_poly.entity_id
_entity_poly.type
_entity_poly.pdbx_seq_one_letter_code
_entity_poly.pdbx_strand_id
1 'polypeptide(L)'
;MPGRRRLEAPRAPANDPAGQAKTTQATVDRATDGVWNVLRVLGTVNEPVAETSEPRMIHGFRIVTPDHGGLFSDGVGVGTEVAQGDVLARIVDPFGDVVEELQAPVGGVVLTVPVNPAVGTGTWAYEIGW
;
A
#
# COMPACT_ATOMS: atom_id res chain seq x y z
N MET A 1 23.65 18.42 -28.44
CA MET A 1 23.15 17.25 -27.73
C MET A 1 21.66 17.43 -27.51
N PRO A 2 20.80 16.63 -28.14
CA PRO A 2 19.38 16.76 -27.86
C PRO A 2 19.11 16.37 -26.42
N GLY A 3 18.38 17.24 -25.70
CA GLY A 3 18.07 17.10 -24.30
C GLY A 3 17.39 15.75 -24.02
N ARG A 4 17.94 14.98 -23.10
CA ARG A 4 17.25 13.83 -22.52
C ARG A 4 15.98 14.37 -21.87
N ARG A 5 14.82 14.05 -22.44
CA ARG A 5 13.55 14.21 -21.76
C ARG A 5 13.68 13.45 -20.44
N ARG A 6 13.65 14.19 -19.35
CA ARG A 6 13.41 13.62 -18.02
C ARG A 6 12.08 12.87 -18.15
N LEU A 7 12.12 11.57 -18.13
CA LEU A 7 10.94 10.77 -17.92
C LEU A 7 10.52 11.08 -16.47
N GLU A 8 9.53 11.94 -16.31
CA GLU A 8 8.81 12.03 -15.05
C GLU A 8 8.25 10.64 -14.80
N ALA A 9 8.80 9.95 -13.81
CA ALA A 9 8.22 8.70 -13.35
C ALA A 9 6.76 8.98 -12.98
N PRO A 10 5.79 8.25 -13.57
CA PRO A 10 4.41 8.44 -13.18
C PRO A 10 4.31 8.20 -11.67
N ARG A 11 3.75 9.16 -10.94
CA ARG A 11 3.37 8.97 -9.56
C ARG A 11 2.52 7.70 -9.52
N ALA A 12 3.03 6.65 -8.88
CA ALA A 12 2.23 5.47 -8.65
C ALA A 12 0.93 5.91 -7.98
N PRO A 13 -0.23 5.49 -8.48
CA PRO A 13 -1.48 5.79 -7.82
C PRO A 13 -1.40 5.30 -6.37
N ALA A 14 -1.99 6.04 -5.44
CA ALA A 14 -1.99 5.70 -4.02
C ALA A 14 -2.53 4.28 -3.72
N ASN A 15 -3.16 3.68 -4.71
CA ASN A 15 -3.77 2.34 -4.70
C ASN A 15 -2.97 1.32 -5.53
N ASP A 16 -1.65 1.50 -5.69
CA ASP A 16 -0.85 0.46 -6.36
C ASP A 16 -0.87 -0.82 -5.50
N PRO A 17 -1.53 -1.90 -5.97
CA PRO A 17 -1.64 -3.16 -5.22
C PRO A 17 -0.35 -3.97 -5.27
N ALA A 18 0.81 -3.33 -5.26
CA ALA A 18 2.10 -3.98 -5.13
C ALA A 18 2.24 -4.61 -3.74
N GLY A 19 1.35 -5.54 -3.46
CA GLY A 19 1.51 -6.46 -2.35
C GLY A 19 2.74 -7.35 -2.58
N GLN A 20 3.22 -7.99 -1.54
CA GLN A 20 4.48 -8.74 -1.45
C GLN A 20 4.75 -9.78 -2.56
N ALA A 21 3.79 -10.07 -3.42
CA ALA A 21 3.89 -11.04 -4.51
C ALA A 21 3.79 -10.43 -5.92
N LYS A 22 3.67 -9.11 -6.06
CA LYS A 22 3.51 -8.47 -7.36
C LYS A 22 4.62 -7.44 -7.58
N THR A 23 5.48 -7.70 -8.54
CA THR A 23 6.45 -6.73 -9.03
C THR A 23 5.80 -5.94 -10.15
N THR A 24 5.57 -4.65 -9.94
CA THR A 24 5.10 -3.72 -10.96
C THR A 24 6.26 -2.87 -11.47
N GLN A 25 6.12 -2.30 -12.67
CA GLN A 25 7.12 -1.39 -13.20
C GLN A 25 7.36 -0.21 -12.25
N ALA A 26 6.31 0.33 -11.63
CA ALA A 26 6.40 1.41 -10.65
C ALA A 26 7.23 1.02 -9.42
N THR A 27 7.15 -0.23 -8.96
CA THR A 27 7.96 -0.73 -7.86
C THR A 27 9.44 -0.83 -8.24
N VAL A 28 9.72 -1.32 -9.46
CA VAL A 28 11.09 -1.39 -10.00
C VAL A 28 11.69 0.01 -10.14
N ASP A 29 10.93 0.95 -10.72
CA ASP A 29 11.39 2.33 -10.92
C ASP A 29 11.70 3.00 -9.57
N ARG A 30 10.85 2.83 -8.57
CA ARG A 30 11.06 3.37 -7.22
C ARG A 30 12.30 2.79 -6.55
N ALA A 31 12.51 1.48 -6.69
CA ALA A 31 13.71 0.82 -6.16
C ALA A 31 14.98 1.33 -6.88
N THR A 32 14.91 1.48 -8.19
CA THR A 32 16.00 2.01 -9.01
C THR A 32 16.35 3.45 -8.62
N ASP A 33 15.36 4.31 -8.46
CA ASP A 33 15.54 5.70 -8.03
C ASP A 33 16.18 5.78 -6.63
N GLY A 34 15.80 4.88 -5.73
CA GLY A 34 16.40 4.77 -4.40
C GLY A 34 17.90 4.43 -4.48
N VAL A 35 18.26 3.44 -5.30
CA VAL A 35 19.67 3.08 -5.52
C VAL A 35 20.46 4.24 -6.14
N TRP A 36 19.89 4.92 -7.14
CA TRP A 36 20.52 6.11 -7.74
C TRP A 36 20.74 7.22 -6.71
N ASN A 37 19.79 7.44 -5.81
CA ASN A 37 19.96 8.43 -4.75
C ASN A 37 21.09 8.07 -3.79
N VAL A 38 21.25 6.80 -3.43
CA VAL A 38 22.40 6.36 -2.61
C VAL A 38 23.73 6.66 -3.33
N LEU A 39 23.84 6.36 -4.62
CA LEU A 39 25.05 6.64 -5.40
C LEU A 39 25.36 8.14 -5.49
N ARG A 40 24.32 9.00 -5.54
CA ARG A 40 24.45 10.46 -5.50
C ARG A 40 24.96 10.94 -4.16
N VAL A 41 24.41 10.43 -3.05
CA VAL A 41 24.83 10.76 -1.68
C VAL A 41 26.29 10.35 -1.44
N LEU A 42 26.70 9.19 -1.98
CA LEU A 42 28.09 8.70 -1.87
C LEU A 42 29.06 9.42 -2.81
N GLY A 43 28.59 10.33 -3.65
CA GLY A 43 29.43 11.05 -4.60
C GLY A 43 29.96 10.20 -5.77
N THR A 44 29.47 8.97 -5.94
CA THR A 44 29.85 8.09 -7.04
C THR A 44 29.29 8.61 -8.38
N VAL A 45 28.14 9.27 -8.32
CA VAL A 45 27.51 9.94 -9.45
C VAL A 45 27.44 11.43 -9.13
N ASN A 46 27.98 12.26 -10.04
CA ASN A 46 28.01 13.71 -9.87
C ASN A 46 26.70 14.35 -10.35
N GLU A 47 25.60 14.02 -9.66
CA GLU A 47 24.27 14.58 -9.87
C GLU A 47 23.69 15.02 -8.52
N PRO A 48 22.79 16.02 -8.49
CA PRO A 48 22.12 16.38 -7.26
C PRO A 48 21.24 15.24 -6.74
N VAL A 49 21.20 15.09 -5.41
CA VAL A 49 20.29 14.13 -4.76
C VAL A 49 18.86 14.51 -5.11
N ALA A 50 18.08 13.54 -5.57
CA ALA A 50 16.67 13.78 -5.86
C ALA A 50 15.91 13.97 -4.54
N GLU A 51 15.05 14.99 -4.49
CA GLU A 51 14.16 15.18 -3.34
C GLU A 51 13.19 14.00 -3.23
N THR A 52 13.13 13.42 -2.06
CA THR A 52 12.12 12.41 -1.70
C THR A 52 11.01 13.09 -0.91
N SER A 53 9.79 12.56 -1.01
CA SER A 53 8.70 12.99 -0.14
C SER A 53 9.08 12.80 1.32
N GLU A 54 8.66 13.71 2.18
CA GLU A 54 8.86 13.54 3.63
C GLU A 54 8.24 12.22 4.10
N PRO A 55 8.97 11.45 4.93
CA PRO A 55 8.45 10.20 5.48
C PRO A 55 7.29 10.51 6.43
N ARG A 56 6.21 9.75 6.31
CA ARG A 56 5.13 9.79 7.29
C ARG A 56 5.55 8.98 8.51
N MET A 57 5.60 9.63 9.68
CA MET A 57 5.85 8.96 10.94
C MET A 57 4.57 8.25 11.40
N ILE A 58 4.68 6.96 11.67
CA ILE A 58 3.61 6.15 12.25
C ILE A 58 3.95 5.90 13.72
N HIS A 59 3.08 6.32 14.62
CA HIS A 59 3.28 6.23 16.06
C HIS A 59 2.69 4.96 16.67
N GLY A 60 1.76 4.35 15.96
CA GLY A 60 1.13 3.11 16.37
C GLY A 60 0.33 2.49 15.23
N PHE A 61 -0.11 1.24 15.41
CA PHE A 61 -0.95 0.58 14.43
C PHE A 61 -1.95 -0.37 15.09
N ARG A 62 -3.00 -0.70 14.35
CA ARG A 62 -4.00 -1.72 14.70
C ARG A 62 -4.15 -2.69 13.55
N ILE A 63 -4.17 -3.97 13.92
CA ILE A 63 -4.48 -5.07 13.01
C ILE A 63 -5.98 -5.29 13.00
N VAL A 64 -6.54 -5.51 11.81
CA VAL A 64 -7.92 -5.89 11.59
C VAL A 64 -7.96 -7.32 11.11
N THR A 65 -8.71 -8.14 11.81
CA THR A 65 -8.90 -9.56 11.50
C THR A 65 -10.37 -9.85 11.30
N PRO A 66 -10.76 -10.67 10.30
CA PRO A 66 -12.15 -11.07 10.12
C PRO A 66 -12.59 -12.11 11.13
N ASP A 67 -13.85 -12.06 11.49
CA ASP A 67 -14.52 -13.09 12.30
C ASP A 67 -15.05 -14.22 11.43
N HIS A 68 -15.26 -13.98 10.14
CA HIS A 68 -15.78 -14.96 9.17
C HIS A 68 -14.78 -15.18 8.03
N GLY A 69 -14.66 -16.44 7.60
CA GLY A 69 -13.95 -16.80 6.37
C GLY A 69 -14.77 -16.53 5.12
N GLY A 70 -14.10 -16.25 4.01
CA GLY A 70 -14.75 -15.98 2.72
C GLY A 70 -13.78 -15.42 1.69
N LEU A 71 -14.32 -14.59 0.80
CA LEU A 71 -13.56 -13.88 -0.22
C LEU A 71 -13.63 -12.37 0.02
N PHE A 72 -12.51 -11.68 -0.08
CA PHE A 72 -12.49 -10.23 -0.04
C PHE A 72 -13.12 -9.62 -1.28
N SER A 73 -13.99 -8.63 -1.07
CA SER A 73 -14.60 -7.81 -2.10
C SER A 73 -14.51 -6.33 -1.71
N ASP A 74 -14.39 -5.46 -2.72
CA ASP A 74 -14.44 -3.99 -2.57
C ASP A 74 -13.51 -3.39 -1.50
N GLY A 75 -12.28 -3.92 -1.41
CA GLY A 75 -11.32 -3.48 -0.41
C GLY A 75 -10.64 -2.16 -0.74
N VAL A 76 -10.35 -1.34 0.29
CA VAL A 76 -9.51 -0.14 0.17
C VAL A 76 -8.05 -0.52 -0.03
N GLY A 77 -7.30 0.35 -0.71
CA GLY A 77 -5.87 0.14 -1.00
C GLY A 77 -4.94 0.71 0.07
N VAL A 78 -3.67 0.30 0.01
CA VAL A 78 -2.58 0.87 0.84
C VAL A 78 -2.47 2.37 0.61
N GLY A 79 -2.23 3.13 1.67
CA GLY A 79 -2.11 4.58 1.64
C GLY A 79 -3.44 5.33 1.70
N THR A 80 -4.59 4.63 1.74
CA THR A 80 -5.90 5.25 1.91
C THR A 80 -6.04 5.80 3.32
N GLU A 81 -6.46 7.04 3.46
CA GLU A 81 -6.85 7.64 4.73
C GLU A 81 -8.25 7.15 5.10
N VAL A 82 -8.40 6.69 6.34
CA VAL A 82 -9.66 6.17 6.87
C VAL A 82 -9.98 6.79 8.22
N ALA A 83 -11.26 6.98 8.48
CA ALA A 83 -11.76 7.33 9.81
C ALA A 83 -12.17 6.07 10.58
N GLN A 84 -12.26 6.17 11.89
CA GLN A 84 -12.81 5.08 12.70
C GLN A 84 -14.24 4.75 12.26
N GLY A 85 -14.51 3.48 12.00
CA GLY A 85 -15.80 2.98 11.54
C GLY A 85 -15.94 2.90 10.00
N ASP A 86 -15.00 3.44 9.23
CA ASP A 86 -15.03 3.30 7.78
C ASP A 86 -14.91 1.83 7.36
N VAL A 87 -15.66 1.44 6.33
CA VAL A 87 -15.60 0.08 5.77
C VAL A 87 -14.31 -0.08 4.99
N LEU A 88 -13.46 -1.03 5.39
CA LEU A 88 -12.21 -1.36 4.76
C LEU A 88 -12.39 -2.36 3.61
N ALA A 89 -13.23 -3.34 3.81
CA ALA A 89 -13.57 -4.36 2.81
C ALA A 89 -14.85 -5.10 3.22
N ARG A 90 -15.42 -5.81 2.25
CA ARG A 90 -16.47 -6.80 2.49
C ARG A 90 -15.92 -8.19 2.33
N ILE A 91 -16.43 -9.11 3.14
CA ILE A 91 -16.19 -10.54 2.97
C ILE A 91 -17.48 -11.15 2.45
N VAL A 92 -17.36 -11.87 1.34
CA VAL A 92 -18.50 -12.54 0.71
C VAL A 92 -18.29 -14.05 0.76
N ASP A 93 -19.37 -14.77 0.82
CA ASP A 93 -19.37 -16.24 0.69
C ASP A 93 -19.17 -16.67 -0.79
N PRO A 94 -19.03 -17.98 -1.09
CA PRO A 94 -18.90 -18.46 -2.47
C PRO A 94 -20.10 -18.18 -3.36
N PHE A 95 -21.25 -17.81 -2.79
CA PHE A 95 -22.47 -17.46 -3.53
C PHE A 95 -22.58 -15.96 -3.82
N GLY A 96 -21.71 -15.14 -3.21
CA GLY A 96 -21.66 -13.70 -3.38
C GLY A 96 -22.40 -12.90 -2.31
N ASP A 97 -22.93 -13.57 -1.28
CA ASP A 97 -23.59 -12.91 -0.16
C ASP A 97 -22.55 -12.31 0.80
N VAL A 98 -22.76 -11.05 1.23
CA VAL A 98 -21.90 -10.40 2.22
C VAL A 98 -22.12 -11.03 3.58
N VAL A 99 -21.05 -11.65 4.12
CA VAL A 99 -21.06 -12.28 5.44
C VAL A 99 -20.45 -11.39 6.53
N GLU A 100 -19.60 -10.43 6.14
CA GLU A 100 -18.97 -9.50 7.07
C GLU A 100 -18.52 -8.21 6.37
N GLU A 101 -18.60 -7.07 7.07
CA GLU A 101 -17.94 -5.82 6.71
C GLU A 101 -16.82 -5.54 7.71
N LEU A 102 -15.58 -5.48 7.22
CA LEU A 102 -14.44 -5.09 8.03
C LEU A 102 -14.40 -3.58 8.16
N GLN A 103 -14.37 -3.09 9.38
CA GLN A 103 -14.34 -1.66 9.68
C GLN A 103 -13.01 -1.24 10.31
N ALA A 104 -12.61 0.00 10.08
CA ALA A 104 -11.44 0.59 10.70
C ALA A 104 -11.67 0.79 12.20
N PRO A 105 -10.86 0.18 13.08
CA PRO A 105 -11.01 0.33 14.54
C PRO A 105 -10.52 1.69 15.03
N VAL A 106 -9.71 2.37 14.26
CA VAL A 106 -9.15 3.70 14.52
C VAL A 106 -9.03 4.48 13.23
N GLY A 107 -8.97 5.81 13.31
CA GLY A 107 -8.61 6.64 12.17
C GLY A 107 -7.12 6.57 11.89
N GLY A 108 -6.73 6.64 10.62
CA GLY A 108 -5.33 6.59 10.22
C GLY A 108 -5.16 6.30 8.73
N VAL A 109 -4.05 5.69 8.38
CA VAL A 109 -3.72 5.29 7.01
C VAL A 109 -3.60 3.78 6.90
N VAL A 110 -4.11 3.21 5.82
CA VAL A 110 -3.99 1.78 5.52
C VAL A 110 -2.53 1.47 5.19
N LEU A 111 -1.88 0.63 5.99
CA LEU A 111 -0.49 0.22 5.83
C LEU A 111 -0.36 -1.08 5.04
N THR A 112 -1.25 -2.03 5.28
CA THR A 112 -1.26 -3.32 4.60
C THR A 112 -2.67 -3.71 4.17
N VAL A 113 -2.75 -4.50 3.11
CA VAL A 113 -4.00 -5.04 2.57
C VAL A 113 -3.82 -6.52 2.26
N PRO A 114 -4.89 -7.32 2.22
CA PRO A 114 -4.81 -8.72 1.85
C PRO A 114 -4.28 -8.91 0.43
N VAL A 115 -3.35 -9.83 0.27
CA VAL A 115 -2.80 -10.21 -1.05
C VAL A 115 -3.66 -11.29 -1.70
N ASN A 116 -4.15 -12.22 -0.89
CA ASN A 116 -5.04 -13.29 -1.36
C ASN A 116 -6.50 -12.88 -1.21
N PRO A 117 -7.34 -13.16 -2.21
CA PRO A 117 -8.76 -12.90 -2.08
C PRO A 117 -9.45 -13.79 -1.05
N ALA A 118 -8.94 -15.02 -0.82
CA ALA A 118 -9.48 -15.93 0.17
C ALA A 118 -8.95 -15.61 1.56
N VAL A 119 -9.84 -15.54 2.53
CA VAL A 119 -9.52 -15.23 3.92
C VAL A 119 -10.17 -16.23 4.87
N GLY A 120 -9.42 -16.58 5.91
CA GLY A 120 -9.94 -17.37 7.05
C GLY A 120 -10.23 -16.49 8.26
N THR A 121 -11.05 -16.99 9.17
CA THR A 121 -11.29 -16.37 10.47
C THR A 121 -9.99 -16.09 11.21
N GLY A 122 -9.84 -14.88 11.76
CA GLY A 122 -8.66 -14.47 12.52
C GLY A 122 -7.40 -14.23 11.70
N THR A 123 -7.48 -14.34 10.37
CA THR A 123 -6.34 -14.01 9.50
C THR A 123 -6.06 -12.52 9.54
N TRP A 124 -4.79 -12.14 9.53
CA TRP A 124 -4.38 -10.75 9.42
C TRP A 124 -4.81 -10.19 8.07
N ALA A 125 -5.76 -9.24 8.07
CA ALA A 125 -6.34 -8.66 6.88
C ALA A 125 -5.78 -7.27 6.59
N TYR A 126 -6.05 -6.32 7.46
CA TYR A 126 -5.65 -4.93 7.31
C TYR A 126 -4.79 -4.47 8.49
N GLU A 127 -3.99 -3.46 8.25
CA GLU A 127 -3.24 -2.74 9.26
C GLU A 127 -3.45 -1.25 9.07
N ILE A 128 -3.92 -0.58 10.12
CA ILE A 128 -4.15 0.86 10.12
C ILE A 128 -3.14 1.52 11.04
N GLY A 129 -2.36 2.46 10.50
CA GLY A 129 -1.35 3.23 11.24
C GLY A 129 -1.76 4.68 11.48
N TRP A 130 -1.36 5.26 12.61
CA TRP A 130 -1.57 6.68 12.94
C TRP A 130 -0.33 7.36 13.51
#